data_8e666dd076b76aa7294f3706814f20a1
#
_entry.id   8e666dd076b76aa7294f3706814f20a1
#
_cell.length_a   1.000
_cell.length_b   1.000
_cell.length_c   1.000
_cell.angle_alpha   90.00
_cell.angle_beta   90.00
_cell.angle_gamma   90.00
#
_symmetry.space_group_name_H-M   'P 1'
#
loop_
_entity.id
_entity.type
_entity.pdbx_description
1 polymer ?
#
loop_
_entity_poly.entity_id
_entity_poly.type
_entity_poly.pdbx_seq_one_letter_code
_entity_poly.pdbx_strand_id
1 'polypeptide(L)'
;KIIDDQANLRKLRSNYGDFIKNFNYTEKYITDKAPLNFRWIGFINLLFPNAKIIHCTRDPKNNCLSMFKNLFEGGLNFTYSQEDLVEYYKNYQELMNFWKSQYPDIILDIKYENLIRNNELEIKKIIKFCNLEWDKNCLFFHKNKAPIKTMSTSQARKPIYKSSVNSFDKFKDYFKVLENEL
;
A
#
# COMPACT_ATOMS: atom_id res chain seq x y z
N LYS A 1 -3.66 24.96 -13.41
CA LYS A 1 -2.72 26.10 -13.16
C LYS A 1 -1.52 25.72 -12.30
N ILE A 2 -1.66 24.95 -11.20
CA ILE A 2 -0.53 24.55 -10.34
C ILE A 2 0.31 23.46 -11.04
N ILE A 3 -0.31 22.57 -11.79
CA ILE A 3 0.33 21.41 -12.45
C ILE A 3 1.20 21.86 -13.65
N ASP A 4 0.84 22.94 -14.30
CA ASP A 4 1.57 23.46 -15.47
C ASP A 4 2.74 24.38 -15.10
N ASP A 5 2.88 24.74 -13.81
CA ASP A 5 3.92 25.62 -13.33
C ASP A 5 5.11 24.83 -12.78
N GLN A 6 6.16 24.71 -13.59
CA GLN A 6 7.39 24.01 -13.26
C GLN A 6 8.09 24.58 -12.00
N ALA A 7 7.91 25.87 -11.70
CA ALA A 7 8.46 26.49 -10.50
C ALA A 7 7.75 25.99 -9.24
N ASN A 8 6.43 25.89 -9.28
CA ASN A 8 5.62 25.34 -8.19
C ASN A 8 5.92 23.85 -7.96
N LEU A 9 6.06 23.05 -9.02
CA LEU A 9 6.43 21.64 -8.90
C LEU A 9 7.82 21.47 -8.25
N ARG A 10 8.80 22.27 -8.65
CA ARG A 10 10.13 22.27 -8.00
C ARG A 10 10.04 22.64 -6.53
N LYS A 11 9.27 23.66 -6.19
CA LYS A 11 9.04 24.08 -4.80
C LYS A 11 8.39 22.97 -3.96
N LEU A 12 7.35 22.30 -4.48
CA LEU A 12 6.69 21.18 -3.80
C LEU A 12 7.65 20.01 -3.59
N ARG A 13 8.45 19.67 -4.61
CA ARG A 13 9.49 18.64 -4.49
C ARG A 13 10.52 18.99 -3.42
N SER A 14 10.98 20.25 -3.38
CA SER A 14 11.92 20.74 -2.37
C SER A 14 11.31 20.64 -0.96
N ASN A 15 10.07 21.11 -0.78
CA ASN A 15 9.38 21.05 0.51
C ASN A 15 9.26 19.62 1.04
N TYR A 16 8.93 18.66 0.16
CA TYR A 16 8.90 17.25 0.54
C TYR A 16 10.31 16.74 0.91
N GLY A 17 11.33 17.11 0.15
CA GLY A 17 12.71 16.78 0.46
C GLY A 17 13.16 17.32 1.82
N ASP A 18 12.79 18.56 2.14
CA ASP A 18 13.10 19.16 3.42
C ASP A 18 12.33 18.52 4.58
N PHE A 19 11.06 18.15 4.35
CA PHE A 19 10.30 17.34 5.31
C PHE A 19 10.98 16.00 5.61
N ILE A 20 11.48 15.29 4.58
CA ILE A 20 12.20 14.02 4.75
C ILE A 20 13.51 14.22 5.53
N LYS A 21 14.25 15.30 5.29
CA LYS A 21 15.51 15.60 6.02
C LYS A 21 15.29 15.72 7.53
N ASN A 22 14.12 16.17 7.99
CA ASN A 22 13.80 16.26 9.40
C ASN A 22 13.84 14.91 10.14
N PHE A 23 13.78 13.80 9.41
CA PHE A 23 13.92 12.45 9.97
C PHE A 23 15.37 11.98 10.07
N ASN A 24 16.35 12.80 9.64
CA ASN A 24 17.78 12.48 9.63
C ASN A 24 18.12 11.17 8.91
N TYR A 25 17.39 10.82 7.86
CA TYR A 25 17.69 9.65 7.03
C TYR A 25 18.97 9.92 6.21
N THR A 26 19.87 8.94 6.27
CA THR A 26 21.12 8.92 5.47
C THR A 26 21.04 7.94 4.30
N GLU A 27 19.95 7.19 4.23
CA GLU A 27 19.74 6.14 3.26
C GLU A 27 19.51 6.71 1.86
N LYS A 28 20.08 6.03 0.87
CA LYS A 28 19.94 6.39 -0.55
C LYS A 28 18.49 6.22 -1.05
N TYR A 29 17.75 5.28 -0.47
CA TYR A 29 16.39 4.95 -0.86
C TYR A 29 15.45 5.16 0.32
N ILE A 30 14.32 5.76 0.04
CA ILE A 30 13.29 6.07 1.04
C ILE A 30 11.98 5.43 0.57
N THR A 31 11.27 4.80 1.50
CA THR A 31 9.93 4.29 1.27
C THR A 31 8.91 5.16 2.01
N ASP A 32 7.89 5.59 1.29
CA ASP A 32 6.71 6.26 1.85
C ASP A 32 5.53 5.29 1.80
N LYS A 33 4.96 4.96 2.95
CA LYS A 33 3.82 4.06 3.05
C LYS A 33 2.63 4.76 3.69
N ALA A 34 1.74 5.30 2.85
CA ALA A 34 0.40 5.72 3.23
C ALA A 34 -0.62 5.01 2.34
N PRO A 35 -1.54 4.22 2.90
CA PRO A 35 -2.50 3.43 2.10
C PRO A 35 -3.31 4.26 1.11
N LEU A 36 -3.59 5.52 1.42
CA LEU A 36 -4.35 6.42 0.56
C LEU A 36 -3.53 7.10 -0.54
N ASN A 37 -2.23 6.82 -0.66
CA ASN A 37 -1.37 7.36 -1.74
C ASN A 37 -1.86 6.94 -3.14
N PHE A 38 -2.66 5.88 -3.25
CA PHE A 38 -3.26 5.50 -4.53
C PHE A 38 -4.09 6.61 -5.18
N ARG A 39 -4.65 7.53 -4.39
CA ARG A 39 -5.39 8.70 -4.90
C ARG A 39 -4.49 9.70 -5.64
N TRP A 40 -3.20 9.67 -5.38
CA TRP A 40 -2.23 10.69 -5.77
C TRP A 40 -1.14 10.18 -6.71
N ILE A 41 -1.27 8.96 -7.27
CA ILE A 41 -0.22 8.34 -8.09
C ILE A 41 0.22 9.25 -9.24
N GLY A 42 -0.70 9.88 -9.96
CA GLY A 42 -0.35 10.81 -11.02
C GLY A 42 0.43 12.02 -10.50
N PHE A 43 0.05 12.57 -9.35
CA PHE A 43 0.76 13.68 -8.73
C PHE A 43 2.13 13.26 -8.18
N ILE A 44 2.23 12.06 -7.59
CA ILE A 44 3.50 11.48 -7.14
C ILE A 44 4.44 11.32 -8.33
N ASN A 45 3.96 10.75 -9.45
CA ASN A 45 4.78 10.59 -10.65
C ASN A 45 5.23 11.95 -11.23
N LEU A 46 4.37 12.96 -11.20
CA LEU A 46 4.72 14.32 -11.65
C LEU A 46 5.83 14.94 -10.78
N LEU A 47 5.76 14.76 -9.48
CA LEU A 47 6.80 15.25 -8.55
C LEU A 47 8.06 14.40 -8.59
N PHE A 48 7.93 13.09 -8.68
CA PHE A 48 9.01 12.11 -8.58
C PHE A 48 8.94 11.10 -9.74
N PRO A 49 9.37 11.47 -10.97
CA PRO A 49 9.22 10.61 -12.15
C PRO A 49 9.93 9.25 -12.06
N ASN A 50 10.91 9.14 -11.18
CA ASN A 50 11.66 7.90 -10.93
C ASN A 50 11.09 7.07 -9.77
N ALA A 51 10.01 7.52 -9.12
CA ALA A 51 9.38 6.76 -8.06
C ALA A 51 8.79 5.45 -8.58
N LYS A 52 8.96 4.38 -7.80
CA LYS A 52 8.33 3.08 -8.05
C LYS A 52 7.17 2.90 -7.09
N ILE A 53 6.04 2.46 -7.60
CA ILE A 53 4.81 2.25 -6.84
C ILE A 53 4.63 0.74 -6.62
N ILE A 54 4.69 0.30 -5.39
CA ILE A 54 4.34 -1.08 -5.01
C ILE A 54 2.89 -1.09 -4.55
N HIS A 55 2.03 -1.65 -5.37
CA HIS A 55 0.60 -1.75 -5.08
C HIS A 55 0.29 -3.11 -4.45
N CYS A 56 0.11 -3.12 -3.13
CA CYS A 56 -0.22 -4.34 -2.39
C CYS A 56 -1.73 -4.58 -2.46
N THR A 57 -2.14 -5.65 -3.13
CA THR A 57 -3.53 -6.09 -3.22
C THR A 57 -3.79 -7.28 -2.30
N ARG A 58 -5.04 -7.45 -1.91
CA ARG A 58 -5.54 -8.58 -1.14
C ARG A 58 -6.94 -8.93 -1.63
N ASP A 59 -7.38 -10.15 -1.36
CA ASP A 59 -8.78 -10.53 -1.57
C ASP A 59 -9.73 -9.43 -1.06
N PRO A 60 -10.69 -8.96 -1.88
CA PRO A 60 -11.55 -7.82 -1.55
C PRO A 60 -12.31 -7.99 -0.24
N LYS A 61 -12.94 -9.14 -0.06
CA LYS A 61 -13.76 -9.46 1.12
C LYS A 61 -12.94 -9.48 2.39
N ASN A 62 -11.77 -10.12 2.34
CA ASN A 62 -10.84 -10.15 3.47
C ASN A 62 -10.25 -8.77 3.79
N ASN A 63 -10.04 -7.93 2.76
CA ASN A 63 -9.55 -6.58 2.94
C ASN A 63 -10.60 -5.69 3.60
N CYS A 64 -11.83 -5.68 3.09
CA CYS A 64 -12.95 -4.91 3.63
C CYS A 64 -13.31 -5.35 5.05
N LEU A 65 -13.38 -6.67 5.31
CA LEU A 65 -13.56 -7.19 6.66
C LEU A 65 -12.47 -6.71 7.62
N SER A 66 -11.22 -6.70 7.17
CA SER A 66 -10.12 -6.21 8.00
C SER A 66 -10.25 -4.72 8.31
N MET A 67 -10.72 -3.90 7.37
CA MET A 67 -10.99 -2.49 7.62
C MET A 67 -12.16 -2.31 8.59
N PHE A 68 -13.27 -3.00 8.38
CA PHE A 68 -14.46 -2.94 9.23
C PHE A 68 -14.17 -3.29 10.70
N LYS A 69 -13.28 -4.25 10.94
CA LYS A 69 -12.92 -4.70 12.30
C LYS A 69 -11.98 -3.76 13.06
N ASN A 70 -11.44 -2.75 12.42
CA ASN A 70 -10.51 -1.82 13.04
C ASN A 70 -11.17 -0.46 13.27
N LEU A 71 -10.94 0.10 14.43
CA LEU A 71 -11.27 1.49 14.73
C LEU A 71 -10.15 2.38 14.19
N PHE A 72 -10.48 3.23 13.24
CA PHE A 72 -9.53 4.19 12.67
C PHE A 72 -9.77 5.59 13.27
N GLU A 73 -8.69 6.23 13.70
CA GLU A 73 -8.74 7.63 14.09
C GLU A 73 -8.75 8.52 12.83
N GLY A 74 -9.77 9.37 12.72
CA GLY A 74 -9.86 10.47 11.77
C GLY A 74 -10.06 10.10 10.29
N GLY A 75 -11.27 10.31 9.78
CA GLY A 75 -11.52 10.47 8.33
C GLY A 75 -11.72 9.21 7.50
N LEU A 76 -11.78 8.03 8.13
CA LEU A 76 -12.08 6.77 7.43
C LEU A 76 -13.49 6.25 7.75
N ASN A 77 -14.49 7.13 7.75
CA ASN A 77 -15.86 6.80 8.16
C ASN A 77 -16.51 5.73 7.29
N PHE A 78 -16.11 5.61 6.04
CA PHE A 78 -16.55 4.56 5.12
C PHE A 78 -16.24 3.14 5.63
N THR A 79 -15.34 2.98 6.61
CA THR A 79 -15.02 1.66 7.18
C THR A 79 -16.06 1.13 8.16
N TYR A 80 -17.05 1.95 8.53
CA TYR A 80 -18.07 1.58 9.52
C TYR A 80 -19.40 1.12 8.91
N SER A 81 -19.54 1.12 7.58
CA SER A 81 -20.68 0.60 6.82
C SER A 81 -20.19 -0.42 5.78
N GLN A 82 -20.93 -1.50 5.58
CA GLN A 82 -20.60 -2.47 4.54
C GLN A 82 -20.81 -1.88 3.14
N GLU A 83 -21.88 -1.12 2.97
CA GLU A 83 -22.26 -0.44 1.73
C GLU A 83 -21.17 0.57 1.32
N ASP A 84 -20.76 1.44 2.24
CA ASP A 84 -19.73 2.45 2.00
C ASP A 84 -18.37 1.80 1.70
N LEU A 85 -18.05 0.68 2.36
CA LEU A 85 -16.84 -0.10 2.08
C LEU A 85 -16.84 -0.65 0.66
N VAL A 86 -17.98 -1.20 0.21
CA VAL A 86 -18.12 -1.75 -1.15
C VAL A 86 -17.96 -0.64 -2.18
N GLU A 87 -18.68 0.48 -1.99
CA GLU A 87 -18.59 1.62 -2.91
C GLU A 87 -17.17 2.17 -2.96
N TYR A 88 -16.54 2.37 -1.80
CA TYR A 88 -15.18 2.85 -1.73
C TYR A 88 -14.19 1.90 -2.40
N TYR A 89 -14.37 0.58 -2.23
CA TYR A 89 -13.51 -0.43 -2.83
C TYR A 89 -13.66 -0.45 -4.36
N LYS A 90 -14.88 -0.35 -4.89
CA LYS A 90 -15.15 -0.24 -6.33
C LYS A 90 -14.49 1.00 -6.93
N ASN A 91 -14.65 2.15 -6.30
CA ASN A 91 -14.00 3.41 -6.70
C ASN A 91 -12.47 3.31 -6.67
N TYR A 92 -11.92 2.66 -5.64
CA TYR A 92 -10.47 2.38 -5.57
C TYR A 92 -10.01 1.50 -6.74
N GLN A 93 -10.74 0.44 -7.07
CA GLN A 93 -10.39 -0.45 -8.19
C GLN A 93 -10.42 0.30 -9.53
N GLU A 94 -11.44 1.10 -9.78
CA GLU A 94 -11.54 1.94 -10.97
C GLU A 94 -10.34 2.88 -11.10
N LEU A 95 -10.03 3.61 -10.04
CA LEU A 95 -8.91 4.54 -10.02
C LEU A 95 -7.56 3.82 -10.21
N MET A 96 -7.36 2.65 -9.61
CA MET A 96 -6.15 1.88 -9.80
C MET A 96 -6.02 1.32 -11.22
N ASN A 97 -7.12 0.89 -11.84
CA ASN A 97 -7.13 0.47 -13.24
C ASN A 97 -6.77 1.64 -14.16
N PHE A 98 -7.31 2.84 -13.90
CA PHE A 98 -6.92 4.05 -14.60
C PHE A 98 -5.42 4.32 -14.46
N TRP A 99 -4.87 4.32 -13.24
CA TRP A 99 -3.43 4.56 -13.04
C TRP A 99 -2.54 3.55 -13.73
N LYS A 100 -2.90 2.27 -13.70
CA LYS A 100 -2.14 1.22 -14.40
C LYS A 100 -2.17 1.39 -15.92
N SER A 101 -3.27 1.88 -16.48
CA SER A 101 -3.34 2.20 -17.91
C SER A 101 -2.46 3.38 -18.30
N GLN A 102 -2.36 4.38 -17.41
CA GLN A 102 -1.54 5.57 -17.65
C GLN A 102 -0.04 5.34 -17.35
N TYR A 103 0.27 4.50 -16.38
CA TYR A 103 1.63 4.31 -15.85
C TYR A 103 1.99 2.83 -15.68
N PRO A 104 1.98 2.02 -16.76
CA PRO A 104 2.19 0.56 -16.65
C PRO A 104 3.58 0.19 -16.09
N ASP A 105 4.60 1.01 -16.34
CA ASP A 105 6.00 0.71 -16.01
C ASP A 105 6.43 1.13 -14.61
N ILE A 106 5.61 1.92 -13.91
CA ILE A 106 5.95 2.41 -12.57
C ILE A 106 5.14 1.77 -11.46
N ILE A 107 4.12 0.96 -11.78
CA ILE A 107 3.24 0.31 -10.82
C ILE A 107 3.44 -1.21 -10.87
N LEU A 108 3.81 -1.81 -9.74
CA LEU A 108 3.91 -3.26 -9.56
C LEU A 108 2.81 -3.76 -8.63
N ASP A 109 1.94 -4.64 -9.12
CA ASP A 109 0.97 -5.34 -8.27
C ASP A 109 1.61 -6.50 -7.52
N ILE A 110 1.42 -6.54 -6.22
CA ILE A 110 1.80 -7.66 -5.35
C ILE A 110 0.57 -8.16 -4.62
N LYS A 111 0.17 -9.39 -4.92
CA LYS A 111 -0.94 -10.04 -4.19
C LYS A 111 -0.45 -10.60 -2.86
N TYR A 112 -1.10 -10.19 -1.77
CA TYR A 112 -0.79 -10.65 -0.42
C TYR A 112 -0.78 -12.18 -0.30
N GLU A 113 -1.74 -12.85 -0.93
CA GLU A 113 -1.86 -14.30 -0.90
C GLU A 113 -0.66 -14.98 -1.59
N ASN A 114 -0.16 -14.40 -2.68
CA ASN A 114 1.05 -14.88 -3.35
C ASN A 114 2.30 -14.64 -2.51
N LEU A 115 2.40 -13.46 -1.89
CA LEU A 115 3.50 -13.14 -0.98
C LEU A 115 3.58 -14.13 0.19
N ILE A 116 2.43 -14.58 0.71
CA ILE A 116 2.39 -15.58 1.77
C ILE A 116 2.78 -16.97 1.27
N ARG A 117 2.37 -17.35 0.06
CA ARG A 117 2.65 -18.68 -0.50
C ARG A 117 4.10 -18.82 -0.96
N ASN A 118 4.62 -17.79 -1.61
CA ASN A 118 5.91 -17.78 -2.31
C ASN A 118 6.70 -16.51 -1.99
N ASN A 119 6.96 -16.27 -0.69
CA ASN A 119 7.53 -15.02 -0.21
C ASN A 119 8.83 -14.63 -0.91
N GLU A 120 9.77 -15.56 -1.07
CA GLU A 120 11.06 -15.26 -1.70
C GLU A 120 10.88 -14.80 -3.16
N LEU A 121 10.02 -15.47 -3.91
CA LEU A 121 9.75 -15.11 -5.31
C LEU A 121 9.14 -13.71 -5.42
N GLU A 122 8.12 -13.42 -4.60
CA GLU A 122 7.44 -12.13 -4.64
C GLU A 122 8.34 -10.99 -4.14
N ILE A 123 9.15 -11.23 -3.10
CA ILE A 123 10.13 -10.24 -2.62
C ILE A 123 11.20 -9.97 -3.69
N LYS A 124 11.70 -11.02 -4.38
CA LYS A 124 12.65 -10.84 -5.49
C LYS A 124 12.06 -9.99 -6.63
N LYS A 125 10.75 -10.15 -6.94
CA LYS A 125 10.07 -9.30 -7.92
C LYS A 125 10.08 -7.83 -7.49
N ILE A 126 9.78 -7.55 -6.22
CA ILE A 126 9.80 -6.17 -5.67
C ILE A 126 11.20 -5.58 -5.79
N ILE A 127 12.22 -6.29 -5.32
CA ILE A 127 13.61 -5.83 -5.31
C ILE A 127 14.09 -5.54 -6.76
N LYS A 128 13.80 -6.45 -7.68
CA LYS A 128 14.12 -6.26 -9.11
C LYS A 128 13.40 -5.05 -9.70
N PHE A 129 12.10 -4.88 -9.40
CA PHE A 129 11.31 -3.75 -9.88
C PHE A 129 11.84 -2.41 -9.35
N CYS A 130 12.34 -2.39 -8.13
CA CYS A 130 12.98 -1.21 -7.53
C CYS A 130 14.41 -0.96 -8.05
N ASN A 131 14.93 -1.78 -8.97
CA ASN A 131 16.30 -1.73 -9.45
C ASN A 131 17.34 -1.83 -8.31
N LEU A 132 17.05 -2.68 -7.33
CA LEU A 132 17.92 -2.97 -6.19
C LEU A 132 18.57 -4.34 -6.33
N GLU A 133 19.75 -4.49 -5.74
CA GLU A 133 20.40 -5.79 -5.63
C GLU A 133 19.69 -6.67 -4.60
N TRP A 134 19.65 -7.97 -4.89
CA TRP A 134 19.05 -8.94 -3.99
C TRP A 134 19.89 -9.10 -2.71
N ASP A 135 19.24 -8.94 -1.57
CA ASP A 135 19.80 -9.25 -0.26
C ASP A 135 18.90 -10.29 0.46
N LYS A 136 19.47 -11.39 0.88
CA LYS A 136 18.77 -12.47 1.61
C LYS A 136 18.14 -11.98 2.91
N ASN A 137 18.63 -10.90 3.50
CA ASN A 137 18.07 -10.29 4.70
C ASN A 137 16.63 -9.76 4.48
N CYS A 138 16.21 -9.52 3.24
CA CYS A 138 14.83 -9.18 2.91
C CYS A 138 13.82 -10.26 3.35
N LEU A 139 14.25 -11.53 3.46
CA LEU A 139 13.41 -12.63 3.96
C LEU A 139 13.27 -12.61 5.50
N PHE A 140 14.13 -11.89 6.19
CA PHE A 140 14.18 -11.81 7.65
C PHE A 140 13.71 -10.46 8.18
N PHE A 141 12.79 -9.79 7.48
CA PHE A 141 12.26 -8.47 7.82
C PHE A 141 11.77 -8.34 9.26
N HIS A 142 11.24 -9.43 9.85
CA HIS A 142 10.78 -9.50 11.23
C HIS A 142 11.89 -9.33 12.27
N LYS A 143 13.17 -9.52 11.88
CA LYS A 143 14.36 -9.27 12.72
C LYS A 143 14.79 -7.80 12.73
N ASN A 144 14.24 -6.98 11.83
CA ASN A 144 14.56 -5.56 11.79
C ASN A 144 14.07 -4.86 13.08
N LYS A 145 14.94 -4.06 13.71
CA LYS A 145 14.69 -3.36 14.97
C LYS A 145 14.24 -1.90 14.76
N ALA A 146 14.19 -1.42 13.53
CA ALA A 146 13.74 -0.05 13.23
C ALA A 146 12.33 0.21 13.80
N PRO A 147 12.03 1.41 14.35
CA PRO A 147 10.73 1.71 14.92
C PRO A 147 9.60 1.54 13.90
N ILE A 148 8.51 0.91 14.31
CA ILE A 148 7.30 0.77 13.50
C ILE A 148 6.18 1.52 14.22
N LYS A 149 5.70 2.61 13.60
CA LYS A 149 4.65 3.48 14.16
C LYS A 149 3.30 3.21 13.46
N THR A 150 2.83 1.97 13.48
CA THR A 150 1.53 1.60 12.87
C THR A 150 0.78 0.62 13.77
N MET A 151 -0.54 0.49 13.59
CA MET A 151 -1.38 -0.49 14.31
C MET A 151 -0.90 -1.93 14.09
N SER A 152 -0.20 -2.22 13.00
CA SER A 152 0.34 -3.54 12.66
C SER A 152 1.71 -3.83 13.28
N THR A 153 2.19 -3.05 14.25
CA THR A 153 3.53 -3.21 14.84
C THR A 153 3.81 -4.62 15.32
N SER A 154 2.88 -5.23 16.05
CA SER A 154 3.03 -6.60 16.55
C SER A 154 3.07 -7.64 15.44
N GLN A 155 2.34 -7.41 14.34
CA GLN A 155 2.28 -8.32 13.19
C GLN A 155 3.57 -8.23 12.35
N ALA A 156 4.09 -7.04 12.14
CA ALA A 156 5.32 -6.82 11.36
C ALA A 156 6.57 -7.38 12.03
N ARG A 157 6.51 -7.71 13.33
CA ARG A 157 7.60 -8.36 14.09
C ARG A 157 7.52 -9.89 14.08
N LYS A 158 6.55 -10.46 13.41
CA LYS A 158 6.41 -11.91 13.27
C LYS A 158 6.80 -12.35 11.86
N PRO A 159 7.32 -13.58 11.70
CA PRO A 159 7.44 -14.19 10.38
C PRO A 159 6.09 -14.16 9.64
N ILE A 160 6.12 -14.25 8.31
CA ILE A 160 4.90 -14.35 7.51
C ILE A 160 4.04 -15.50 8.02
N TYR A 161 2.76 -15.23 8.30
CA TYR A 161 1.79 -16.20 8.82
C TYR A 161 0.57 -16.30 7.90
N LYS A 162 -0.06 -17.48 7.90
CA LYS A 162 -1.17 -17.81 6.98
C LYS A 162 -2.57 -17.56 7.57
N SER A 163 -2.69 -17.28 8.86
CA SER A 163 -3.98 -17.24 9.57
C SER A 163 -4.92 -16.10 9.16
N SER A 164 -4.42 -15.11 8.44
CA SER A 164 -5.21 -14.00 7.92
C SER A 164 -5.76 -14.23 6.51
N VAL A 165 -5.34 -15.31 5.84
CA VAL A 165 -5.90 -15.73 4.55
C VAL A 165 -7.25 -16.40 4.82
N ASN A 166 -8.28 -16.05 4.03
CA ASN A 166 -9.64 -16.60 4.13
C ASN A 166 -10.32 -16.33 5.49
N SER A 167 -9.99 -15.24 6.17
CA SER A 167 -10.62 -14.89 7.43
C SER A 167 -12.09 -14.49 7.25
N PHE A 168 -12.51 -14.08 6.04
CA PHE A 168 -13.89 -13.71 5.71
C PHE A 168 -14.86 -14.88 5.86
N ASP A 169 -14.47 -16.10 5.49
CA ASP A 169 -15.32 -17.28 5.50
C ASP A 169 -15.99 -17.53 6.86
N LYS A 170 -15.33 -17.12 7.95
CA LYS A 170 -15.85 -17.26 9.32
C LYS A 170 -16.96 -16.26 9.66
N PHE A 171 -17.10 -15.20 8.87
CA PHE A 171 -18.00 -14.08 9.15
C PHE A 171 -18.97 -13.81 8.02
N LYS A 172 -18.95 -14.59 6.94
CA LYS A 172 -19.74 -14.36 5.72
C LYS A 172 -21.23 -14.17 5.99
N ASP A 173 -21.78 -14.88 7.00
CA ASP A 173 -23.20 -14.80 7.35
C ASP A 173 -23.61 -13.44 7.93
N TYR A 174 -22.67 -12.71 8.49
CA TYR A 174 -22.85 -11.36 9.04
C TYR A 174 -22.53 -10.26 8.05
N PHE A 175 -21.83 -10.57 6.94
CA PHE A 175 -21.35 -9.61 5.96
C PHE A 175 -21.91 -9.87 4.57
N LYS A 176 -23.24 -9.94 4.48
CA LYS A 176 -23.96 -10.29 3.25
C LYS A 176 -23.73 -9.27 2.12
N VAL A 177 -23.61 -7.99 2.45
CA VAL A 177 -23.32 -6.96 1.44
C VAL A 177 -21.94 -7.18 0.84
N LEU A 178 -20.91 -7.39 1.67
CA LEU A 178 -19.57 -7.69 1.18
C LEU A 178 -19.51 -9.00 0.39
N GLU A 179 -20.32 -10.02 0.81
CA GLU A 179 -20.32 -11.32 0.13
C GLU A 179 -20.90 -11.22 -1.29
N ASN A 180 -21.95 -10.44 -1.46
CA ASN A 180 -22.68 -10.37 -2.73
C ASN A 180 -22.10 -9.36 -3.71
N GLU A 181 -21.42 -8.32 -3.23
CA GLU A 181 -21.01 -7.18 -4.03
C GLU A 181 -19.51 -7.16 -4.38
N LEU A 182 -18.69 -7.97 -3.69
CA LEU A 182 -17.25 -8.13 -3.90
C LEU A 182 -16.88 -9.57 -4.22
#